data_046f05d743d31783460c07e12cd25621
#
_entry.id   046f05d743d31783460c07e12cd25621
#
_cell.length_a   1.000
_cell.length_b   1.000
_cell.length_c   1.000
_cell.angle_alpha   90.00
_cell.angle_beta   90.00
_cell.angle_gamma   90.00
#
_symmetry.space_group_name_H-M   'P 1'
#
loop_
_entity.id
_entity.type
_entity.pdbx_description
1 polymer ?
#
loop_
_entity_poly.entity_id
_entity_poly.type
_entity_poly.pdbx_seq_one_letter_code
_entity_poly.pdbx_strand_id
1 'polypeptide(L)'
;MDVVKRAVESMNGHSDVESVRDVGTKFTLSLPLTLLIATALMVRAGGERYAIPLPAVREVAMLTTGVHQRMGERSILHIGDEAIEVQPLLQILNRRCMPVEIGKPVVIVRTADDGMIGLLVDELLGRQEIVIKPLGSLKSLNRSSFGGATIDPEGRVVLVLDPARLLGREAQAL
;
A
#
# COMPACT_ATOMS: atom_id res chain seq x y z
N MET A 1 -30.63 1.56 11.07
CA MET A 1 -29.59 0.54 11.28
C MET A 1 -28.33 0.79 10.44
N ASP A 2 -28.40 1.41 9.26
CA ASP A 2 -27.24 1.67 8.41
C ASP A 2 -26.16 2.56 9.05
N VAL A 3 -26.55 3.47 9.94
CA VAL A 3 -25.58 4.39 10.59
C VAL A 3 -24.67 3.62 11.55
N VAL A 4 -25.22 2.71 12.35
CA VAL A 4 -24.44 1.90 13.31
C VAL A 4 -23.53 0.92 12.57
N LYS A 5 -24.03 0.25 11.52
CA LYS A 5 -23.26 -0.65 10.69
C LYS A 5 -22.08 0.09 10.04
N ARG A 6 -22.32 1.26 9.43
CA ARG A 6 -21.26 2.09 8.84
C ARG A 6 -20.25 2.58 9.88
N ALA A 7 -20.69 2.93 11.07
CA ALA A 7 -19.79 3.35 12.16
C ALA A 7 -18.87 2.19 12.59
N VAL A 8 -19.41 0.99 12.77
CA VAL A 8 -18.63 -0.21 13.09
C VAL A 8 -17.67 -0.60 11.98
N GLU A 9 -18.13 -0.59 10.73
CA GLU A 9 -17.28 -0.85 9.55
C GLU A 9 -16.17 0.20 9.38
N SER A 10 -16.43 1.46 9.71
CA SER A 10 -15.41 2.53 9.67
C SER A 10 -14.29 2.34 10.70
N MET A 11 -14.57 1.58 11.75
CA MET A 11 -13.61 1.18 12.79
C MET A 11 -13.00 -0.21 12.52
N ASN A 12 -13.12 -0.75 11.29
CA ASN A 12 -12.71 -2.12 10.92
C ASN A 12 -13.37 -3.20 11.80
N GLY A 13 -14.55 -2.91 12.35
CA GLY A 13 -15.35 -3.85 13.10
C GLY A 13 -16.32 -4.63 12.21
N HIS A 14 -16.90 -5.66 12.78
CA HIS A 14 -17.97 -6.44 12.19
C HIS A 14 -19.21 -6.40 13.09
N SER A 15 -20.39 -6.31 12.47
CA SER A 15 -21.67 -6.37 13.20
C SER A 15 -22.50 -7.54 12.73
N ASP A 16 -22.98 -8.32 13.67
CA ASP A 16 -23.87 -9.44 13.45
C ASP A 16 -25.20 -9.24 14.18
N VAL A 17 -26.31 -9.68 13.57
CA VAL A 17 -27.66 -9.48 14.14
C VAL A 17 -28.42 -10.79 14.07
N GLU A 18 -28.78 -11.29 15.24
CA GLU A 18 -29.66 -12.46 15.41
C GLU A 18 -30.99 -12.00 15.99
N SER A 19 -32.09 -12.29 15.30
CA SER A 19 -33.45 -11.96 15.79
C SER A 19 -34.35 -13.19 15.84
N VAL A 20 -34.95 -13.44 16.98
CA VAL A 20 -35.93 -14.52 17.18
C VAL A 20 -37.26 -13.89 17.58
N ARG A 21 -38.31 -14.22 16.82
CA ARG A 21 -39.64 -13.67 17.04
C ARG A 21 -40.14 -14.05 18.45
N ASP A 22 -40.71 -13.06 19.14
CA ASP A 22 -41.23 -13.13 20.52
C ASP A 22 -40.18 -13.45 21.61
N VAL A 23 -38.87 -13.51 21.25
CA VAL A 23 -37.75 -13.71 22.19
C VAL A 23 -36.90 -12.47 22.30
N GLY A 24 -36.55 -11.82 21.16
CA GLY A 24 -35.75 -10.61 21.13
C GLY A 24 -34.75 -10.56 19.99
N THR A 25 -33.97 -9.51 19.98
CA THR A 25 -32.90 -9.28 18.99
C THR A 25 -31.55 -9.09 19.70
N LYS A 26 -30.57 -9.87 19.27
CA LYS A 26 -29.18 -9.81 19.75
C LYS A 26 -28.31 -9.13 18.71
N PHE A 27 -27.60 -8.08 19.12
CA PHE A 27 -26.60 -7.42 18.33
C PHE A 27 -25.20 -7.79 18.84
N THR A 28 -24.38 -8.34 17.97
CA THR A 28 -22.97 -8.64 18.28
C THR A 28 -22.10 -7.66 17.51
N LEU A 29 -21.34 -6.84 18.21
CA LEU A 29 -20.39 -5.89 17.64
C LEU A 29 -18.98 -6.36 17.98
N SER A 30 -18.22 -6.74 16.97
CA SER A 30 -16.81 -7.10 17.09
C SER A 30 -15.96 -5.92 16.63
N LEU A 31 -15.26 -5.30 17.55
CA LEU A 31 -14.37 -4.17 17.30
C LEU A 31 -12.94 -4.60 17.60
N PRO A 32 -11.95 -4.28 16.73
CA PRO A 32 -10.56 -4.51 17.05
C PRO A 32 -10.14 -3.62 18.21
N LEU A 33 -9.63 -4.21 19.28
CA LEU A 33 -9.18 -3.52 20.49
C LEU A 33 -7.84 -2.80 20.30
N THR A 34 -7.13 -3.03 19.19
CA THR A 34 -5.77 -2.53 18.97
C THR A 34 -5.73 -1.57 17.81
N LEU A 35 -5.14 -0.39 18.02
CA LEU A 35 -4.56 0.40 16.95
C LEU A 35 -3.61 -0.51 16.17
N LEU A 36 -3.80 -0.63 14.85
CA LEU A 36 -2.88 -1.39 14.02
C LEU A 36 -1.54 -0.66 13.99
N ILE A 37 -0.68 -0.99 14.93
CA ILE A 37 0.71 -0.53 14.92
C ILE A 37 1.48 -1.45 13.99
N ALA A 38 2.10 -0.89 12.99
CA ALA A 38 2.91 -1.62 12.02
C ALA A 38 4.25 -0.91 11.82
N THR A 39 5.29 -1.67 11.57
CA THR A 39 6.55 -1.10 11.09
C THR A 39 6.44 -0.90 9.59
N ALA A 40 6.79 0.28 9.11
CA ALA A 40 6.80 0.62 7.70
C ALA A 40 8.14 1.20 7.26
N LEU A 41 8.47 0.98 6.00
CA LEU A 41 9.53 1.69 5.31
C LEU A 41 8.95 2.99 4.76
N MET A 42 9.47 4.11 5.23
CA MET A 42 9.09 5.43 4.75
C MET A 42 9.88 5.78 3.50
N VAL A 43 9.20 6.20 2.46
CA VAL A 43 9.80 6.57 1.17
C VAL A 43 9.29 7.93 0.70
N ARG A 44 10.05 8.59 -0.16
CA ARG A 44 9.62 9.80 -0.86
C ARG A 44 9.49 9.51 -2.36
N ALA A 45 8.40 9.98 -2.96
CA ALA A 45 8.20 9.94 -4.40
C ALA A 45 7.42 11.17 -4.85
N GLY A 46 7.96 11.95 -5.81
CA GLY A 46 7.34 13.16 -6.33
C GLY A 46 7.12 14.26 -5.28
N GLY A 47 8.00 14.34 -4.29
CA GLY A 47 7.89 15.29 -3.18
C GLY A 47 6.98 14.85 -2.03
N GLU A 48 6.16 13.82 -2.22
CA GLU A 48 5.25 13.27 -1.21
C GLU A 48 5.88 12.09 -0.47
N ARG A 49 5.43 11.87 0.78
CA ARG A 49 5.84 10.73 1.61
C ARG A 49 4.81 9.61 1.53
N TYR A 50 5.31 8.38 1.46
CA TYR A 50 4.51 7.16 1.49
C TYR A 50 5.08 6.19 2.50
N ALA A 51 4.23 5.35 3.07
CA ALA A 51 4.62 4.27 3.96
C ALA A 51 4.36 2.92 3.28
N ILE A 52 5.36 2.05 3.26
CA ILE A 52 5.27 0.68 2.74
C ILE A 52 5.35 -0.25 3.94
N PRO A 53 4.31 -1.06 4.24
CA PRO A 53 4.36 -2.01 5.34
C PRO A 53 5.57 -2.95 5.20
N LEU A 54 6.39 -3.03 6.24
CA LEU A 54 7.66 -3.78 6.19
C LEU A 54 7.48 -5.28 5.89
N PRO A 55 6.40 -5.95 6.33
CA PRO A 55 6.16 -7.36 5.97
C PRO A 55 5.98 -7.60 4.47
N ALA A 56 5.60 -6.59 3.70
CA ALA A 56 5.47 -6.68 2.24
C ALA A 56 6.80 -6.39 1.52
N VAL A 57 7.77 -5.77 2.20
CA VAL A 57 9.09 -5.45 1.63
C VAL A 57 9.97 -6.69 1.72
N ARG A 58 10.46 -7.17 0.58
CA ARG A 58 11.48 -8.23 0.53
C ARG A 58 12.86 -7.65 0.80
N GLU A 59 13.25 -6.67 -0.02
CA GLU A 59 14.56 -6.02 0.05
C GLU A 59 14.54 -4.65 -0.64
N VAL A 60 15.62 -3.93 -0.48
CA VAL A 60 15.87 -2.65 -1.15
C VAL A 60 17.14 -2.76 -1.95
N ALA A 61 17.08 -2.35 -3.21
CA ALA A 61 18.23 -2.32 -4.12
C ALA A 61 18.43 -0.91 -4.69
N MET A 62 19.63 -0.66 -5.21
CA MET A 62 19.88 0.57 -5.99
C MET A 62 19.80 0.24 -7.48
N LEU A 63 19.09 1.05 -8.24
CA LEU A 63 19.03 0.89 -9.68
C LEU A 63 20.36 1.34 -10.30
N THR A 64 21.18 0.37 -10.69
CA THR A 64 22.48 0.62 -11.30
C THR A 64 22.52 0.04 -12.73
N THR A 65 23.40 0.54 -13.58
CA THR A 65 23.57 0.07 -14.97
C THR A 65 23.91 -1.42 -15.07
N GLY A 66 24.55 -2.01 -14.05
CA GLY A 66 24.96 -3.41 -14.04
C GLY A 66 23.83 -4.42 -13.76
N VAL A 67 22.72 -3.95 -13.16
CA VAL A 67 21.59 -4.81 -12.77
C VAL A 67 20.27 -4.40 -13.44
N HIS A 68 20.28 -3.29 -14.17
CA HIS A 68 19.11 -2.77 -14.88
C HIS A 68 19.17 -3.09 -16.36
N GLN A 69 18.12 -3.69 -16.89
CA GLN A 69 17.92 -3.92 -18.32
C GLN A 69 16.59 -3.30 -18.77
N ARG A 70 16.64 -2.57 -19.88
CA ARG A 70 15.42 -2.04 -20.50
C ARG A 70 14.97 -2.99 -21.61
N MET A 71 13.73 -3.47 -21.52
CA MET A 71 13.09 -4.32 -22.53
C MET A 71 11.84 -3.59 -23.05
N GLY A 72 12.00 -2.85 -24.15
CA GLY A 72 10.96 -1.97 -24.66
C GLY A 72 10.61 -0.87 -23.68
N GLU A 73 9.35 -0.81 -23.24
CA GLU A 73 8.89 0.14 -22.23
C GLU A 73 9.08 -0.35 -20.79
N ARG A 74 9.44 -1.62 -20.59
CA ARG A 74 9.63 -2.22 -19.27
C ARG A 74 11.06 -2.06 -18.80
N SER A 75 11.22 -1.77 -17.53
CA SER A 75 12.49 -1.74 -16.80
C SER A 75 12.58 -2.99 -15.93
N ILE A 76 13.65 -3.74 -16.07
CA ILE A 76 13.87 -4.99 -15.35
C ILE A 76 15.13 -4.86 -14.51
N LEU A 77 15.03 -5.25 -13.25
CA LEU A 77 16.13 -5.34 -12.29
C LEU A 77 16.49 -6.81 -12.08
N HIS A 78 17.74 -7.16 -12.26
CA HIS A 78 18.24 -8.49 -11.98
C HIS A 78 18.83 -8.57 -10.57
N ILE A 79 18.29 -9.48 -9.76
CA ILE A 79 18.78 -9.76 -8.41
C ILE A 79 19.03 -11.26 -8.31
N GLY A 80 20.32 -11.65 -8.28
CA GLY A 80 20.69 -13.04 -8.44
C GLY A 80 20.16 -13.60 -9.77
N ASP A 81 19.38 -14.66 -9.70
CA ASP A 81 18.76 -15.31 -10.87
C ASP A 81 17.34 -14.80 -11.15
N GLU A 82 16.82 -13.85 -10.39
CA GLU A 82 15.46 -13.33 -10.54
C GLU A 82 15.45 -12.05 -11.37
N ALA A 83 14.49 -11.96 -12.30
CA ALA A 83 14.20 -10.78 -13.09
C ALA A 83 12.92 -10.10 -12.55
N ILE A 84 13.06 -8.92 -11.98
CA ILE A 84 11.97 -8.20 -11.31
C ILE A 84 11.63 -6.96 -12.13
N GLU A 85 10.36 -6.80 -12.51
CA GLU A 85 9.90 -5.60 -13.18
C GLU A 85 9.95 -4.41 -12.23
N VAL A 86 10.49 -3.28 -12.70
CA VAL A 86 10.61 -2.05 -11.93
C VAL A 86 9.71 -0.99 -12.54
N GLN A 87 8.87 -0.39 -11.72
CA GLN A 87 8.00 0.70 -12.12
C GLN A 87 8.14 1.89 -11.14
N PRO A 88 8.12 3.14 -11.65
CA PRO A 88 8.05 4.30 -10.78
C PRO A 88 6.79 4.26 -9.91
N LEU A 89 6.93 4.46 -8.60
CA LEU A 89 5.80 4.44 -7.68
C LEU A 89 4.69 5.41 -8.12
N LEU A 90 5.05 6.59 -8.60
CA LEU A 90 4.08 7.59 -9.06
C LEU A 90 3.30 7.14 -10.29
N GLN A 91 3.90 6.34 -11.18
CA GLN A 91 3.21 5.77 -12.33
C GLN A 91 2.13 4.78 -11.89
N ILE A 92 2.47 3.89 -10.95
CA ILE A 92 1.51 2.93 -10.36
C ILE A 92 0.34 3.65 -9.68
N LEU A 93 0.62 4.79 -9.04
CA LEU A 93 -0.41 5.61 -8.38
C LEU A 93 -1.20 6.51 -9.36
N ASN A 94 -1.03 6.34 -10.69
CA ASN A 94 -1.63 7.18 -11.74
C ASN A 94 -1.33 8.69 -11.56
N ARG A 95 -0.16 9.01 -11.00
CA ARG A 95 0.39 10.36 -10.94
C ARG A 95 1.39 10.54 -12.09
N ARG A 96 1.88 11.77 -12.28
CA ARG A 96 2.80 12.08 -13.39
C ARG A 96 3.93 11.04 -13.48
N CYS A 97 4.10 10.46 -14.67
CA CYS A 97 5.18 9.54 -14.97
C CYS A 97 6.51 10.30 -14.90
N MET A 98 7.41 9.83 -14.03
CA MET A 98 8.81 10.24 -14.02
C MET A 98 9.61 9.18 -14.79
N PRO A 99 10.62 9.56 -15.57
CA PRO A 99 11.47 8.57 -16.22
C PRO A 99 12.18 7.70 -15.18
N VAL A 100 12.45 6.46 -15.53
CA VAL A 100 13.26 5.56 -14.71
C VAL A 100 14.70 6.09 -14.73
N GLU A 101 15.17 6.55 -13.56
CA GLU A 101 16.50 7.12 -13.39
C GLU A 101 17.43 6.15 -12.65
N ILE A 102 18.63 5.96 -13.20
CA ILE A 102 19.70 5.20 -12.56
C ILE A 102 20.20 5.96 -11.32
N GLY A 103 20.59 5.22 -10.29
CA GLY A 103 21.06 5.78 -9.03
C GLY A 103 19.94 5.99 -7.99
N LYS A 104 18.68 5.73 -8.35
CA LYS A 104 17.57 5.78 -7.39
C LYS A 104 17.32 4.45 -6.69
N PRO A 105 16.77 4.47 -5.48
CA PRO A 105 16.42 3.24 -4.76
C PRO A 105 15.16 2.59 -5.32
N VAL A 106 15.18 1.26 -5.33
CA VAL A 106 14.06 0.39 -5.69
C VAL A 106 13.68 -0.43 -4.47
N VAL A 107 12.43 -0.33 -4.05
CA VAL A 107 11.87 -1.16 -2.98
C VAL A 107 11.15 -2.34 -3.62
N ILE A 108 11.66 -3.55 -3.39
CA ILE A 108 11.08 -4.78 -3.91
C ILE A 108 10.03 -5.26 -2.94
N VAL A 109 8.80 -5.34 -3.42
CA VAL A 109 7.63 -5.74 -2.63
C VAL A 109 6.97 -6.98 -3.22
N ARG A 110 6.33 -7.75 -2.34
CA ARG A 110 5.52 -8.90 -2.70
C ARG A 110 4.12 -8.46 -3.08
N THR A 111 3.61 -9.01 -4.17
CA THR A 111 2.23 -8.78 -4.65
C THR A 111 1.29 -9.88 -4.15
N ALA A 112 -0.03 -9.73 -4.40
CA ALA A 112 -1.03 -10.71 -3.98
C ALA A 112 -0.84 -12.10 -4.62
N ASP A 113 -0.27 -12.15 -5.82
CA ASP A 113 -0.08 -13.38 -6.61
C ASP A 113 1.27 -14.06 -6.33
N ASP A 114 1.87 -13.80 -5.16
CA ASP A 114 3.24 -14.21 -4.81
C ASP A 114 4.32 -13.72 -5.79
N GLY A 115 3.97 -12.80 -6.68
CA GLY A 115 4.90 -12.10 -7.55
C GLY A 115 5.72 -11.05 -6.81
N MET A 116 6.67 -10.47 -7.54
CA MET A 116 7.51 -9.38 -7.05
C MET A 116 7.45 -8.21 -8.00
N ILE A 117 7.43 -7.00 -7.45
CA ILE A 117 7.60 -5.77 -8.21
C ILE A 117 8.60 -4.85 -7.50
N GLY A 118 9.42 -4.17 -8.30
CA GLY A 118 10.30 -3.12 -7.83
C GLY A 118 9.61 -1.75 -7.92
N LEU A 119 9.42 -1.09 -6.81
CA LEU A 119 8.90 0.27 -6.72
C LEU A 119 10.07 1.26 -6.73
N LEU A 120 10.25 1.97 -7.85
CA LEU A 120 11.26 3.03 -7.94
C LEU A 120 10.77 4.26 -7.18
N VAL A 121 11.56 4.73 -6.25
CA VAL A 121 11.26 5.89 -5.38
C VAL A 121 12.39 6.91 -5.45
N ASP A 122 12.14 8.15 -5.01
CA ASP A 122 13.16 9.20 -5.03
C ASP A 122 14.16 9.04 -3.89
N GLU A 123 13.67 8.64 -2.71
CA GLU A 123 14.48 8.57 -1.50
C GLU A 123 13.91 7.58 -0.49
N LEU A 124 14.77 6.93 0.27
CA LEU A 124 14.41 6.15 1.45
C LEU A 124 14.57 7.01 2.69
N LEU A 125 13.49 7.14 3.46
CA LEU A 125 13.48 7.96 4.69
C LEU A 125 13.75 7.13 5.96
N GLY A 126 13.81 5.79 5.81
CA GLY A 126 14.08 4.86 6.91
C GLY A 126 12.85 4.10 7.39
N ARG A 127 13.04 3.31 8.45
CA ARG A 127 11.96 2.52 9.07
C ARG A 127 11.32 3.31 10.18
N GLN A 128 10.00 3.21 10.30
CA GLN A 128 9.22 3.89 11.33
C GLN A 128 8.08 3.01 11.79
N GLU A 129 7.77 3.02 13.08
CA GLU A 129 6.52 2.49 13.60
C GLU A 129 5.41 3.50 13.33
N ILE A 130 4.33 3.04 12.75
CA ILE A 130 3.19 3.85 12.35
C ILE A 130 1.89 3.27 12.89
N VAL A 131 0.94 4.15 13.15
CA VAL A 131 -0.45 3.78 13.45
C VAL A 131 -1.26 3.92 12.18
N ILE A 132 -1.72 2.80 11.63
CA ILE A 132 -2.52 2.80 10.41
C ILE A 132 -3.97 3.08 10.75
N LYS A 133 -4.51 4.15 10.16
CA LYS A 133 -5.93 4.52 10.23
C LYS A 133 -6.61 4.22 8.89
N PRO A 134 -7.83 3.68 8.89
CA PRO A 134 -8.57 3.46 7.66
C PRO A 134 -8.89 4.80 6.98
N LEU A 135 -8.89 4.81 5.66
CA LEU A 135 -9.14 6.02 4.85
C LEU A 135 -10.59 6.53 4.88
N GLY A 136 -11.48 5.84 5.61
CA GLY A 136 -12.88 6.25 5.76
C GLY A 136 -13.60 6.44 4.41
N SER A 137 -14.46 7.48 4.33
CA SER A 137 -15.29 7.78 3.15
C SER A 137 -14.60 8.70 2.13
N LEU A 138 -13.28 8.84 2.10
CA LEU A 138 -12.57 9.67 1.12
C LEU A 138 -12.74 9.08 -0.29
N LYS A 139 -13.76 9.52 -1.01
CA LYS A 139 -14.15 9.03 -2.34
C LYS A 139 -13.18 9.43 -3.46
N SER A 140 -12.28 10.39 -3.22
CA SER A 140 -11.40 10.99 -4.24
C SER A 140 -10.03 10.32 -4.38
N LEU A 141 -9.63 9.45 -3.46
CA LEU A 141 -8.39 8.71 -3.55
C LEU A 141 -8.60 7.38 -4.28
N ASN A 142 -7.64 6.98 -5.09
CA ASN A 142 -7.63 5.65 -5.72
C ASN A 142 -7.44 4.57 -4.63
N ARG A 143 -8.55 4.19 -3.99
CA ARG A 143 -8.60 3.35 -2.77
C ARG A 143 -7.97 1.97 -2.96
N SER A 144 -7.81 1.54 -4.21
CA SER A 144 -7.27 0.21 -4.51
C SER A 144 -5.78 0.08 -4.20
N SER A 145 -5.03 1.18 -4.17
CA SER A 145 -3.57 1.15 -3.96
C SER A 145 -3.14 1.43 -2.52
N PHE A 146 -4.09 1.82 -1.65
CA PHE A 146 -3.78 2.23 -0.28
C PHE A 146 -4.51 1.38 0.76
N GLY A 147 -3.78 0.89 1.75
CA GLY A 147 -4.32 0.16 2.92
C GLY A 147 -4.79 1.08 4.05
N GLY A 148 -4.43 2.37 4.03
CA GLY A 148 -4.75 3.32 5.08
C GLY A 148 -3.94 4.60 4.99
N ALA A 149 -3.95 5.36 6.08
CA ALA A 149 -3.11 6.53 6.28
C ALA A 149 -2.52 6.55 7.68
N THR A 150 -1.40 7.23 7.83
CA THR A 150 -0.77 7.53 9.12
C THR A 150 -0.45 9.02 9.21
N ILE A 151 -0.01 9.47 10.37
CA ILE A 151 0.46 10.83 10.58
C ILE A 151 1.94 10.75 10.95
N ASP A 152 2.77 11.51 10.23
CA ASP A 152 4.20 11.59 10.54
C ASP A 152 4.47 12.47 11.78
N PRO A 153 5.68 12.46 12.35
CA PRO A 153 6.03 13.29 13.51
C PRO A 153 5.83 14.79 13.29
N GLU A 154 5.86 15.24 12.04
CA GLU A 154 5.61 16.63 11.68
C GLU A 154 4.10 16.95 11.49
N GLY A 155 3.21 16.01 11.79
CA GLY A 155 1.76 16.18 11.72
C GLY A 155 1.16 16.06 10.31
N ARG A 156 1.93 15.60 9.31
CA ARG A 156 1.45 15.44 7.93
C ARG A 156 0.82 14.06 7.73
N VAL A 157 -0.23 14.01 6.93
CA VAL A 157 -0.86 12.76 6.54
C VAL A 157 0.03 12.04 5.53
N VAL A 158 0.37 10.79 5.82
CA VAL A 158 1.14 9.90 4.96
C VAL A 158 0.27 8.73 4.56
N LEU A 159 0.17 8.46 3.25
CA LEU A 159 -0.60 7.34 2.73
C LEU A 159 0.20 6.04 2.89
N VAL A 160 -0.49 5.01 3.39
CA VAL A 160 0.07 3.67 3.56
C VAL A 160 -0.29 2.84 2.33
N LEU A 161 0.71 2.37 1.60
CA LEU A 161 0.53 1.55 0.41
C LEU A 161 0.01 0.15 0.80
N ASP A 162 -0.77 -0.44 -0.10
CA ASP A 162 -1.13 -1.85 -0.05
C ASP A 162 -0.50 -2.56 -1.26
N PRO A 163 0.72 -3.12 -1.12
CA PRO A 163 1.44 -3.74 -2.23
C PRO A 163 0.67 -4.90 -2.88
N ALA A 164 -0.16 -5.61 -2.12
CA ALA A 164 -0.98 -6.69 -2.64
C ALA A 164 -2.01 -6.21 -3.67
N ARG A 165 -2.38 -4.94 -3.64
CA ARG A 165 -3.38 -4.34 -4.54
C ARG A 165 -2.79 -3.46 -5.63
N LEU A 166 -1.48 -3.20 -5.62
CA LEU A 166 -0.86 -2.25 -6.56
C LEU A 166 -0.97 -2.70 -8.03
N LEU A 167 -0.92 -4.00 -8.31
CA LEU A 167 -0.92 -4.56 -9.67
C LEU A 167 -2.26 -5.14 -10.13
N GLY A 168 -3.29 -5.15 -9.30
CA GLY A 168 -4.60 -5.76 -9.66
C GLY A 168 -5.40 -5.06 -10.76
N ARG A 169 -4.82 -4.14 -11.53
CA ARG A 169 -5.55 -3.30 -12.52
C ARG A 169 -5.19 -3.53 -13.98
N GLU A 170 -4.17 -4.28 -14.33
CA GLU A 170 -3.88 -4.51 -15.78
C GLU A 170 -4.69 -5.65 -16.43
N ALA A 171 -5.50 -6.39 -15.65
CA ALA A 171 -6.33 -7.47 -16.20
C ALA A 171 -7.71 -7.03 -16.74
N GLN A 172 -8.04 -5.74 -16.79
CA GLN A 172 -9.35 -5.25 -17.24
C GLN A 172 -9.30 -4.17 -18.34
N ALA A 173 -8.28 -4.18 -19.17
CA ALA A 173 -8.24 -3.35 -20.38
C ALA A 173 -7.89 -4.22 -21.60
N LEU A 174 -8.83 -5.07 -22.01
CA LEU A 174 -8.98 -5.63 -23.38
C LEU A 174 -10.46 -5.61 -23.74
#